data_2fdceee5beda78e3872d2addbeb4430a
#
_entry.id   2fdceee5beda78e3872d2addbeb4430a
#
_cell.length_a   1.000
_cell.length_b   1.000
_cell.length_c   1.000
_cell.angle_alpha   90.00
_cell.angle_beta   90.00
_cell.angle_gamma   90.00
#
_symmetry.space_group_name_H-M   'P 1'
#
loop_
_entity.id
_entity.type
_entity.pdbx_description
1 polymer ?
#
loop_
_entity_poly.entity_id
_entity_poly.type
_entity_poly.pdbx_seq_one_letter_code
_entity_poly.pdbx_strand_id
1 'polypeptide(L)'
;MKITSVKAIPASHTTTRVGTKTARNYVFVKIETDEGITGWGEATCGPLSVATMVDEFGEVILGKDPMEIEKHWQTLYHHFHVRGGIVQMSAISGIEIALWDIKGRALGVPVYELLGGKIRDRIWTYGRWDGTTPELAVQNAMDHVERGLTALKGDPFEHRGIFIDRDSEELAIAKMKAVREAVGNDVELFVEVHGRLAPSDAIRIGNRLEEFRPFFYEEPVPPQNLEALKKVSDNGNIPISTGERLLTKFDYADLLPLQAVDLIQPDVVQAGGILELKKIAAMAEAYYVGFQPHNPYGPFCTIAALHLDACTPNFLIQEGGIHPWFQDATVGDFPQQVDGYFGVPPGPGLGVAMDEEWLAANPWDDDAFPWRPGTGINPSRQDIYWS
;
A
#
# COMPACT_ATOMS: atom_id res chain seq x y z
N MET A 1 -18.89 11.52 -23.55
CA MET A 1 -18.52 11.95 -22.20
C MET A 1 -17.20 12.71 -22.23
N LYS A 2 -17.10 13.81 -21.48
CA LYS A 2 -15.89 14.64 -21.40
C LYS A 2 -15.63 15.00 -19.94
N ILE A 3 -14.36 15.06 -19.55
CA ILE A 3 -13.93 15.53 -18.24
C ILE A 3 -14.21 17.04 -18.15
N THR A 4 -14.95 17.46 -17.13
CA THR A 4 -15.29 18.85 -16.86
C THR A 4 -14.56 19.45 -15.68
N SER A 5 -14.07 18.61 -14.78
CA SER A 5 -13.31 19.02 -13.59
C SER A 5 -12.39 17.91 -13.11
N VAL A 6 -11.20 18.26 -12.67
CA VAL A 6 -10.28 17.41 -11.91
C VAL A 6 -9.84 18.22 -10.71
N LYS A 7 -9.99 17.67 -9.51
CA LYS A 7 -9.64 18.36 -8.26
C LYS A 7 -8.94 17.44 -7.28
N ALA A 8 -7.84 17.91 -6.73
CA ALA A 8 -7.28 17.37 -5.51
C ALA A 8 -8.00 17.95 -4.29
N ILE A 9 -8.37 17.10 -3.35
CA ILE A 9 -9.05 17.47 -2.11
C ILE A 9 -8.23 16.93 -0.94
N PRO A 10 -7.32 17.75 -0.39
CA PRO A 10 -6.59 17.41 0.84
C PRO A 10 -7.55 17.35 2.03
N ALA A 11 -7.44 16.29 2.82
CA ALA A 11 -8.25 16.07 4.01
C ALA A 11 -7.41 15.41 5.11
N SER A 12 -7.89 15.48 6.34
CA SER A 12 -7.20 14.90 7.50
C SER A 12 -8.14 14.04 8.32
N HIS A 13 -7.64 12.94 8.85
CA HIS A 13 -8.40 12.13 9.79
C HIS A 13 -7.53 11.69 10.97
N THR A 14 -8.09 11.75 12.18
CA THR A 14 -7.43 11.29 13.39
C THR A 14 -7.85 9.87 13.72
N THR A 15 -6.89 8.94 13.64
CA THR A 15 -7.08 7.55 14.07
C THR A 15 -6.52 7.33 15.46
N THR A 16 -7.10 6.40 16.20
CA THR A 16 -6.52 5.91 17.45
C THR A 16 -5.92 4.53 17.19
N ARG A 17 -4.60 4.42 17.35
CA ARG A 17 -3.89 3.14 17.22
C ARG A 17 -3.14 2.87 18.51
N VAL A 18 -3.41 1.72 19.14
CA VAL A 18 -2.76 1.29 20.39
C VAL A 18 -2.78 2.41 21.45
N GLY A 19 -3.94 3.07 21.63
CA GLY A 19 -4.11 4.18 22.60
C GLY A 19 -3.48 5.52 22.20
N THR A 20 -2.77 5.58 21.08
CA THR A 20 -2.18 6.82 20.57
C THR A 20 -3.05 7.39 19.45
N LYS A 21 -3.46 8.66 19.61
CA LYS A 21 -4.13 9.40 18.54
C LYS A 21 -3.10 9.89 17.54
N THR A 22 -3.30 9.57 16.28
CA THR A 22 -2.47 10.04 15.18
C THR A 22 -3.36 10.63 14.10
N ALA A 23 -3.20 11.92 13.83
CA ALA A 23 -3.81 12.56 12.69
C ALA A 23 -2.97 12.23 11.43
N ARG A 24 -3.64 11.91 10.32
CA ARG A 24 -3.02 11.67 9.02
C ARG A 24 -3.67 12.51 7.95
N ASN A 25 -2.86 12.97 7.02
CA ASN A 25 -3.29 13.69 5.82
C ASN A 25 -3.44 12.74 4.63
N TYR A 26 -4.49 12.96 3.87
CA TYR A 26 -4.85 12.23 2.64
C TYR A 26 -5.06 13.23 1.51
N VAL A 27 -4.96 12.78 0.26
CA VAL A 27 -5.34 13.56 -0.92
C VAL A 27 -6.33 12.72 -1.73
N PHE A 28 -7.58 13.13 -1.73
CA PHE A 28 -8.59 12.52 -2.58
C PHE A 28 -8.62 13.22 -3.93
N VAL A 29 -8.89 12.48 -5.00
CA VAL A 29 -9.00 13.01 -6.36
C VAL A 29 -10.44 12.83 -6.82
N LYS A 30 -11.09 13.96 -7.18
CA LYS A 30 -12.44 13.98 -7.75
C LYS A 30 -12.37 14.37 -9.22
N ILE A 31 -12.96 13.55 -10.08
CA ILE A 31 -13.11 13.85 -11.51
C ILE A 31 -14.60 13.87 -11.86
N GLU A 32 -15.06 14.97 -12.47
CA GLU A 32 -16.43 15.14 -12.90
C GLU A 32 -16.52 15.16 -14.43
N THR A 33 -17.67 14.74 -14.97
CA THR A 33 -17.92 14.67 -16.41
C THR A 33 -19.17 15.45 -16.82
N ASP A 34 -19.28 15.79 -18.11
CA ASP A 34 -20.44 16.47 -18.70
C ASP A 34 -21.71 15.59 -18.74
N GLU A 35 -21.60 14.30 -18.45
CA GLU A 35 -22.75 13.38 -18.32
C GLU A 35 -23.16 13.15 -16.85
N GLY A 36 -22.58 13.90 -15.89
CA GLY A 36 -22.92 13.85 -14.48
C GLY A 36 -22.33 12.65 -13.74
N ILE A 37 -21.43 11.90 -14.36
CA ILE A 37 -20.71 10.82 -13.69
C ILE A 37 -19.48 11.39 -12.98
N THR A 38 -19.33 11.07 -11.70
CA THR A 38 -18.19 11.45 -10.87
C THR A 38 -17.39 10.20 -10.52
N GLY A 39 -16.06 10.29 -10.65
CA GLY A 39 -15.12 9.27 -10.17
C GLY A 39 -14.25 9.78 -9.06
N TRP A 40 -13.86 8.86 -8.18
CA TRP A 40 -13.02 9.10 -7.04
C TRP A 40 -11.73 8.29 -7.07
N GLY A 41 -10.65 8.89 -6.59
CA GLY A 41 -9.36 8.24 -6.41
C GLY A 41 -8.63 8.80 -5.21
N GLU A 42 -7.45 8.29 -4.96
CA GLU A 42 -6.59 8.70 -3.85
C GLU A 42 -5.14 8.80 -4.31
N ALA A 43 -4.44 9.80 -3.80
CA ALA A 43 -3.04 10.04 -4.02
C ALA A 43 -2.33 10.25 -2.67
N THR A 44 -1.00 10.07 -2.62
CA THR A 44 -0.25 10.08 -1.36
C THR A 44 1.17 10.60 -1.53
N CYS A 45 1.99 10.51 -0.45
CA CYS A 45 3.43 10.83 -0.45
C CYS A 45 3.76 12.27 -0.88
N GLY A 46 3.56 13.17 0.03
CA GLY A 46 3.79 14.60 -0.18
C GLY A 46 2.51 15.34 -0.54
N PRO A 47 1.46 15.24 0.32
CA PRO A 47 0.10 15.62 -0.04
C PRO A 47 -0.03 16.98 -0.72
N LEU A 48 0.64 18.03 -0.23
CA LEU A 48 0.56 19.37 -0.86
C LEU A 48 1.20 19.41 -2.24
N SER A 49 2.37 18.78 -2.41
CA SER A 49 3.05 18.69 -3.70
C SER A 49 2.24 17.83 -4.68
N VAL A 50 1.69 16.72 -4.19
CA VAL A 50 0.86 15.80 -4.99
C VAL A 50 -0.46 16.45 -5.37
N ALA A 51 -1.12 17.17 -4.45
CA ALA A 51 -2.34 17.91 -4.75
C ALA A 51 -2.12 18.93 -5.88
N THR A 52 -1.04 19.72 -5.79
CA THR A 52 -0.66 20.67 -6.85
C THR A 52 -0.41 19.96 -8.18
N MET A 53 0.25 18.80 -8.16
CA MET A 53 0.50 18.00 -9.37
C MET A 53 -0.80 17.43 -9.98
N VAL A 54 -1.74 17.00 -9.15
CA VAL A 54 -3.07 16.55 -9.61
C VAL A 54 -3.81 17.67 -10.31
N ASP A 55 -3.79 18.89 -9.75
CA ASP A 55 -4.44 20.05 -10.35
C ASP A 55 -3.78 20.42 -11.71
N GLU A 56 -2.43 20.42 -11.77
CA GLU A 56 -1.69 20.66 -13.02
C GLU A 56 -2.02 19.60 -14.08
N PHE A 57 -2.06 18.33 -13.73
CA PHE A 57 -2.42 17.25 -14.63
C PHE A 57 -3.88 17.27 -15.03
N GLY A 58 -4.74 17.78 -14.16
CA GLY A 58 -6.15 18.03 -14.46
C GLY A 58 -6.34 18.91 -15.70
N GLU A 59 -5.58 20.01 -15.78
CA GLU A 59 -5.61 20.91 -16.94
C GLU A 59 -5.22 20.20 -18.26
N VAL A 60 -4.32 19.21 -18.19
CA VAL A 60 -3.87 18.45 -19.37
C VAL A 60 -4.98 17.56 -19.93
N ILE A 61 -5.83 17.00 -19.08
CA ILE A 61 -6.88 16.05 -19.48
C ILE A 61 -8.29 16.68 -19.55
N LEU A 62 -8.44 17.95 -19.17
CA LEU A 62 -9.72 18.66 -19.23
C LEU A 62 -10.31 18.63 -20.64
N GLY A 63 -11.60 18.35 -20.75
CA GLY A 63 -12.34 18.25 -22.02
C GLY A 63 -12.05 16.98 -22.83
N LYS A 64 -11.20 16.07 -22.33
CA LYS A 64 -10.91 14.78 -22.99
C LYS A 64 -11.92 13.70 -22.55
N ASP A 65 -11.90 12.59 -23.28
CA ASP A 65 -12.74 11.42 -22.97
C ASP A 65 -12.13 10.62 -21.79
N PRO A 66 -12.82 10.50 -20.64
CA PRO A 66 -12.30 9.75 -19.49
C PRO A 66 -12.16 8.24 -19.74
N MET A 67 -12.75 7.71 -20.82
CA MET A 67 -12.67 6.29 -21.16
C MET A 67 -11.30 5.88 -21.70
N GLU A 68 -10.46 6.83 -22.15
CA GLU A 68 -9.13 6.62 -22.74
C GLU A 68 -8.02 6.54 -21.66
N ILE A 69 -8.19 5.70 -20.64
CA ILE A 69 -7.34 5.65 -19.42
C ILE A 69 -5.85 5.49 -19.75
N GLU A 70 -5.48 4.50 -20.58
CA GLU A 70 -4.07 4.28 -20.95
C GLU A 70 -3.47 5.50 -21.66
N LYS A 71 -4.26 6.17 -22.52
CA LYS A 71 -3.81 7.37 -23.22
C LYS A 71 -3.56 8.52 -22.25
N HIS A 72 -4.42 8.69 -21.24
CA HIS A 72 -4.21 9.69 -20.19
C HIS A 72 -2.97 9.35 -19.37
N TRP A 73 -2.83 8.11 -18.95
CA TRP A 73 -1.63 7.65 -18.23
C TRP A 73 -0.35 7.97 -18.99
N GLN A 74 -0.28 7.61 -20.29
CA GLN A 74 0.89 7.88 -21.13
C GLN A 74 1.11 9.39 -21.30
N THR A 75 0.05 10.16 -21.49
CA THR A 75 0.13 11.62 -21.65
C THR A 75 0.71 12.27 -20.40
N LEU A 76 0.23 11.89 -19.21
CA LEU A 76 0.68 12.44 -17.92
C LEU A 76 2.09 11.98 -17.55
N TYR A 77 2.44 10.72 -17.82
CA TYR A 77 3.77 10.20 -17.57
C TYR A 77 4.83 10.87 -18.44
N HIS A 78 4.49 11.14 -19.69
CA HIS A 78 5.36 11.81 -20.68
C HIS A 78 5.23 13.33 -20.69
N HIS A 79 4.44 13.93 -19.80
CA HIS A 79 4.21 15.37 -19.76
C HIS A 79 5.51 16.14 -19.51
N PHE A 80 6.35 15.67 -18.61
CA PHE A 80 7.65 16.25 -18.35
C PHE A 80 8.78 15.52 -19.09
N HIS A 81 9.84 16.25 -19.42
CA HIS A 81 11.04 15.63 -20.00
C HIS A 81 11.74 14.68 -19.02
N VAL A 82 11.83 15.05 -17.73
CA VAL A 82 12.27 14.20 -16.64
C VAL A 82 11.05 13.53 -16.02
N ARG A 83 11.03 12.20 -16.00
CA ARG A 83 9.83 11.40 -15.70
C ARG A 83 9.98 10.62 -14.42
N GLY A 84 8.84 10.29 -13.84
CA GLY A 84 8.75 9.44 -12.66
C GLY A 84 8.97 10.21 -11.36
N GLY A 85 9.29 9.45 -10.32
CA GLY A 85 9.35 9.97 -8.97
C GLY A 85 7.98 9.98 -8.29
N ILE A 86 8.02 9.94 -6.96
CA ILE A 86 6.83 9.65 -6.14
C ILE A 86 5.71 10.67 -6.31
N VAL A 87 6.02 11.96 -6.48
CA VAL A 87 5.00 13.02 -6.61
C VAL A 87 4.23 12.86 -7.94
N GLN A 88 4.96 12.71 -9.06
CA GLN A 88 4.34 12.53 -10.36
C GLN A 88 3.51 11.23 -10.42
N MET A 89 4.10 10.12 -9.95
CA MET A 89 3.44 8.83 -10.04
C MET A 89 2.23 8.73 -9.12
N SER A 90 2.28 9.33 -7.94
CA SER A 90 1.13 9.36 -7.03
C SER A 90 -0.02 10.21 -7.59
N ALA A 91 0.27 11.35 -8.21
CA ALA A 91 -0.76 12.16 -8.89
C ALA A 91 -1.41 11.38 -10.06
N ILE A 92 -0.60 10.70 -10.88
CA ILE A 92 -1.10 9.81 -11.95
C ILE A 92 -1.98 8.72 -11.38
N SER A 93 -1.55 8.07 -10.27
CA SER A 93 -2.32 7.00 -9.62
C SER A 93 -3.71 7.47 -9.20
N GLY A 94 -3.79 8.60 -8.50
CA GLY A 94 -5.07 9.14 -8.03
C GLY A 94 -6.03 9.49 -9.17
N ILE A 95 -5.52 10.10 -10.24
CA ILE A 95 -6.30 10.41 -11.45
C ILE A 95 -6.74 9.11 -12.14
N GLU A 96 -5.86 8.16 -12.30
CA GLU A 96 -6.12 6.90 -13.00
C GLU A 96 -7.18 6.05 -12.27
N ILE A 97 -7.10 5.95 -10.94
CA ILE A 97 -8.11 5.28 -10.11
C ILE A 97 -9.49 5.93 -10.31
N ALA A 98 -9.56 7.28 -10.29
CA ALA A 98 -10.81 8.00 -10.53
C ALA A 98 -11.37 7.78 -11.96
N LEU A 99 -10.51 7.66 -12.97
CA LEU A 99 -10.94 7.34 -14.33
C LEU A 99 -11.49 5.92 -14.46
N TRP A 100 -10.92 4.94 -13.72
CA TRP A 100 -11.49 3.59 -13.65
C TRP A 100 -12.86 3.58 -12.95
N ASP A 101 -13.02 4.38 -11.90
CA ASP A 101 -14.31 4.53 -11.24
C ASP A 101 -15.37 5.08 -12.20
N ILE A 102 -15.04 6.15 -12.96
CA ILE A 102 -15.93 6.68 -14.01
C ILE A 102 -16.28 5.61 -15.04
N LYS A 103 -15.27 4.89 -15.54
CA LYS A 103 -15.47 3.88 -16.59
C LYS A 103 -16.38 2.75 -16.12
N GLY A 104 -16.16 2.24 -14.92
CA GLY A 104 -17.01 1.20 -14.34
C GLY A 104 -18.45 1.68 -14.09
N ARG A 105 -18.63 2.91 -13.59
CA ARG A 105 -19.95 3.53 -13.39
C ARG A 105 -20.67 3.74 -14.71
N ALA A 106 -19.99 4.27 -15.73
CA ALA A 106 -20.57 4.50 -17.04
C ALA A 106 -21.03 3.21 -17.73
N LEU A 107 -20.34 2.11 -17.50
CA LEU A 107 -20.66 0.79 -18.07
C LEU A 107 -21.55 -0.06 -17.14
N GLY A 108 -21.83 0.39 -15.91
CA GLY A 108 -22.66 -0.31 -14.94
C GLY A 108 -22.02 -1.58 -14.37
N VAL A 109 -20.69 -1.69 -14.36
CA VAL A 109 -19.94 -2.86 -13.90
C VAL A 109 -18.82 -2.50 -12.91
N PRO A 110 -18.46 -3.39 -11.98
CA PRO A 110 -17.29 -3.22 -11.13
C PRO A 110 -15.99 -3.17 -11.94
N VAL A 111 -14.96 -2.48 -11.40
CA VAL A 111 -13.67 -2.35 -12.10
C VAL A 111 -13.03 -3.69 -12.41
N TYR A 112 -13.08 -4.68 -11.52
CA TYR A 112 -12.49 -5.99 -11.77
C TYR A 112 -13.09 -6.72 -13.00
N GLU A 113 -14.35 -6.46 -13.36
CA GLU A 113 -14.96 -7.02 -14.59
C GLU A 113 -14.27 -6.49 -15.85
N LEU A 114 -13.83 -5.23 -15.82
CA LEU A 114 -13.09 -4.60 -16.92
C LEU A 114 -11.63 -5.06 -17.01
N LEU A 115 -11.13 -5.72 -15.95
CA LEU A 115 -9.77 -6.24 -15.83
C LEU A 115 -9.67 -7.76 -16.09
N GLY A 116 -10.75 -8.38 -16.55
CA GLY A 116 -10.80 -9.79 -16.90
C GLY A 116 -11.76 -10.64 -16.06
N GLY A 117 -12.47 -10.02 -15.13
CA GLY A 117 -13.40 -10.69 -14.22
C GLY A 117 -12.75 -11.28 -12.98
N LYS A 118 -13.54 -11.50 -11.95
CA LYS A 118 -13.04 -12.03 -10.68
C LYS A 118 -12.70 -13.54 -10.78
N ILE A 119 -11.64 -13.94 -10.13
CA ILE A 119 -11.20 -15.33 -9.99
C ILE A 119 -11.30 -15.84 -8.54
N ARG A 120 -11.67 -14.96 -7.60
CA ARG A 120 -11.95 -15.31 -6.20
C ARG A 120 -13.12 -14.51 -5.65
N ASP A 121 -13.81 -15.06 -4.66
CA ASP A 121 -14.98 -14.45 -4.05
C ASP A 121 -14.68 -13.74 -2.73
N ARG A 122 -13.50 -13.99 -2.16
CA ARG A 122 -13.01 -13.34 -0.94
C ARG A 122 -11.50 -13.15 -1.01
N ILE A 123 -11.01 -12.13 -0.33
CA ILE A 123 -9.63 -11.67 -0.36
C ILE A 123 -9.04 -11.85 1.03
N TRP A 124 -8.03 -12.74 1.16
CA TRP A 124 -7.33 -12.97 2.41
C TRP A 124 -6.53 -11.73 2.79
N THR A 125 -6.49 -11.40 4.11
CA THR A 125 -5.83 -10.20 4.61
C THR A 125 -5.14 -10.47 5.94
N TYR A 126 -4.21 -9.60 6.32
CA TYR A 126 -3.47 -9.72 7.56
C TYR A 126 -3.66 -8.53 8.50
N GLY A 127 -3.48 -8.81 9.79
CA GLY A 127 -3.40 -7.81 10.85
C GLY A 127 -1.96 -7.43 11.19
N ARG A 128 -1.78 -6.82 12.37
CA ARG A 128 -0.45 -6.36 12.81
C ARG A 128 -0.12 -6.86 14.20
N TRP A 129 1.18 -7.17 14.43
CA TRP A 129 1.71 -7.54 15.74
C TRP A 129 2.79 -6.56 16.25
N ASP A 130 2.76 -5.29 15.79
CA ASP A 130 3.72 -4.28 16.24
C ASP A 130 3.67 -4.07 17.76
N GLY A 131 4.81 -3.78 18.35
CA GLY A 131 4.93 -3.46 19.78
C GLY A 131 6.36 -3.08 20.13
N THR A 132 6.56 -2.17 21.08
CA THR A 132 7.88 -1.76 21.57
C THR A 132 8.50 -2.81 22.50
N THR A 133 7.68 -3.69 23.08
CA THR A 133 8.12 -4.83 23.91
C THR A 133 7.51 -6.14 23.41
N PRO A 134 8.07 -7.31 23.78
CA PRO A 134 7.48 -8.60 23.45
C PRO A 134 6.03 -8.75 23.94
N GLU A 135 5.72 -8.26 25.15
CA GLU A 135 4.38 -8.37 25.74
C GLU A 135 3.36 -7.56 24.94
N LEU A 136 3.72 -6.35 24.52
CA LEU A 136 2.84 -5.50 23.71
C LEU A 136 2.65 -6.08 22.31
N ALA A 137 3.70 -6.62 21.71
CA ALA A 137 3.62 -7.32 20.43
C ALA A 137 2.68 -8.53 20.50
N VAL A 138 2.75 -9.33 21.58
CA VAL A 138 1.83 -10.45 21.84
C VAL A 138 0.40 -9.97 22.01
N GLN A 139 0.18 -8.92 22.82
CA GLN A 139 -1.18 -8.37 23.02
C GLN A 139 -1.81 -7.96 21.68
N ASN A 140 -1.09 -7.18 20.88
CA ASN A 140 -1.57 -6.73 19.58
C ASN A 140 -1.84 -7.90 18.61
N ALA A 141 -0.96 -8.91 18.62
CA ALA A 141 -1.16 -10.13 17.83
C ALA A 141 -2.44 -10.85 18.22
N MET A 142 -2.64 -11.08 19.53
CA MET A 142 -3.82 -11.79 20.04
C MET A 142 -5.12 -11.04 19.78
N ASP A 143 -5.13 -9.70 19.88
CA ASP A 143 -6.29 -8.89 19.54
C ASP A 143 -6.77 -9.12 18.08
N HIS A 144 -5.83 -9.36 17.16
CA HIS A 144 -6.15 -9.70 15.78
C HIS A 144 -6.60 -11.16 15.60
N VAL A 145 -5.93 -12.09 16.28
CA VAL A 145 -6.31 -13.52 16.23
C VAL A 145 -7.71 -13.74 16.81
N GLU A 146 -8.08 -13.08 17.90
CA GLU A 146 -9.41 -13.12 18.49
C GLU A 146 -10.50 -12.58 17.54
N ARG A 147 -10.13 -11.72 16.60
CA ARG A 147 -10.99 -11.22 15.53
C ARG A 147 -11.01 -12.12 14.28
N GLY A 148 -10.41 -13.30 14.36
CA GLY A 148 -10.41 -14.32 13.30
C GLY A 148 -9.32 -14.16 12.25
N LEU A 149 -8.31 -13.29 12.44
CA LEU A 149 -7.21 -13.18 11.50
C LEU A 149 -6.22 -14.34 11.66
N THR A 150 -5.80 -14.91 10.55
CA THR A 150 -4.86 -16.03 10.47
C THR A 150 -3.50 -15.65 9.91
N ALA A 151 -3.26 -14.34 9.72
CA ALA A 151 -2.00 -13.79 9.23
C ALA A 151 -1.72 -12.43 9.89
N LEU A 152 -0.47 -12.18 10.26
CA LEU A 152 -0.06 -10.98 10.99
C LEU A 152 1.31 -10.49 10.51
N LYS A 153 1.45 -9.19 10.20
CA LYS A 153 2.72 -8.53 9.88
C LYS A 153 3.18 -7.66 11.04
N GLY A 154 4.47 -7.63 11.32
CA GLY A 154 5.04 -6.76 12.34
C GLY A 154 6.45 -6.32 12.05
N ASP A 155 6.79 -5.15 12.57
CA ASP A 155 8.12 -4.57 12.54
C ASP A 155 8.76 -4.72 13.93
N PRO A 156 9.64 -5.72 14.13
CA PRO A 156 10.26 -5.94 15.42
C PRO A 156 11.39 -4.96 15.74
N PHE A 157 11.85 -4.17 14.77
CA PHE A 157 13.08 -3.40 14.86
C PHE A 157 12.88 -1.99 15.43
N GLU A 158 13.57 -1.68 16.52
CA GLU A 158 13.57 -0.36 17.16
C GLU A 158 14.86 0.44 16.91
N HIS A 159 15.86 -0.18 16.27
CA HIS A 159 17.17 0.44 16.05
C HIS A 159 17.11 1.61 15.08
N ARG A 160 18.08 2.49 15.23
CA ARG A 160 18.33 3.61 14.32
C ARG A 160 19.55 3.29 13.47
N GLY A 161 19.52 3.67 12.20
CA GLY A 161 20.65 3.45 11.32
C GLY A 161 20.57 2.13 10.55
N ILE A 162 21.50 2.00 9.58
CA ILE A 162 21.60 0.82 8.72
C ILE A 162 22.30 -0.36 9.42
N PHE A 163 23.10 -0.06 10.46
CA PHE A 163 23.78 -1.05 11.26
C PHE A 163 23.07 -1.23 12.60
N ILE A 164 22.59 -2.43 12.86
CA ILE A 164 21.86 -2.73 14.08
C ILE A 164 22.83 -3.06 15.22
N ASP A 165 22.59 -2.52 16.41
CA ASP A 165 23.29 -2.92 17.61
C ASP A 165 22.76 -4.24 18.16
N ARG A 166 23.56 -4.85 19.06
CA ARG A 166 23.26 -6.17 19.58
C ARG A 166 21.96 -6.22 20.40
N ASP A 167 21.70 -5.20 21.21
CA ASP A 167 20.54 -5.19 22.09
C ASP A 167 19.24 -5.05 21.27
N SER A 168 19.27 -4.20 20.22
CA SER A 168 18.17 -4.06 19.27
C SER A 168 17.91 -5.36 18.49
N GLU A 169 18.97 -6.08 18.09
CA GLU A 169 18.83 -7.39 17.44
C GLU A 169 18.18 -8.41 18.40
N GLU A 170 18.70 -8.53 19.63
CA GLU A 170 18.14 -9.46 20.62
C GLU A 170 16.67 -9.14 20.94
N LEU A 171 16.31 -7.87 21.03
CA LEU A 171 14.92 -7.44 21.22
C LEU A 171 14.03 -7.85 20.04
N ALA A 172 14.49 -7.68 18.80
CA ALA A 172 13.74 -8.09 17.62
C ALA A 172 13.46 -9.60 17.60
N ILE A 173 14.47 -10.41 17.90
CA ILE A 173 14.33 -11.86 18.02
C ILE A 173 13.38 -12.23 19.17
N ALA A 174 13.50 -11.58 20.34
CA ALA A 174 12.63 -11.85 21.48
C ALA A 174 11.15 -11.53 21.18
N LYS A 175 10.87 -10.42 20.48
CA LYS A 175 9.50 -10.08 20.03
C LYS A 175 8.93 -11.17 19.12
N MET A 176 9.68 -11.55 18.08
CA MET A 176 9.24 -12.58 17.13
C MET A 176 8.98 -13.92 17.80
N LYS A 177 9.87 -14.33 18.71
CA LYS A 177 9.72 -15.55 19.52
C LYS A 177 8.43 -15.50 20.34
N ALA A 178 8.24 -14.43 21.11
CA ALA A 178 7.08 -14.30 22.00
C ALA A 178 5.76 -14.33 21.20
N VAL A 179 5.70 -13.65 20.06
CA VAL A 179 4.50 -13.65 19.19
C VAL A 179 4.25 -15.05 18.65
N ARG A 180 5.27 -15.74 18.10
CA ARG A 180 5.12 -17.11 17.59
C ARG A 180 4.66 -18.10 18.67
N GLU A 181 5.21 -18.02 19.87
CA GLU A 181 4.80 -18.86 21.01
C GLU A 181 3.33 -18.59 21.41
N ALA A 182 2.87 -17.34 21.32
CA ALA A 182 1.52 -16.96 21.70
C ALA A 182 0.46 -17.35 20.65
N VAL A 183 0.73 -17.11 19.36
CA VAL A 183 -0.24 -17.37 18.28
C VAL A 183 -0.22 -18.80 17.74
N GLY A 184 0.80 -19.58 18.06
CA GLY A 184 0.96 -20.96 17.57
C GLY A 184 1.39 -21.03 16.10
N ASN A 185 1.26 -22.21 15.48
CA ASN A 185 1.72 -22.47 14.11
C ASN A 185 0.65 -22.28 13.03
N ASP A 186 -0.59 -22.07 13.41
CA ASP A 186 -1.73 -21.92 12.49
C ASP A 186 -1.92 -20.46 12.03
N VAL A 187 -1.14 -19.54 12.57
CA VAL A 187 -1.12 -18.12 12.19
C VAL A 187 0.16 -17.83 11.41
N GLU A 188 0.03 -17.29 10.21
CA GLU A 188 1.17 -16.87 9.41
C GLU A 188 1.76 -15.56 9.96
N LEU A 189 3.07 -15.50 10.12
CA LEU A 189 3.77 -14.30 10.59
C LEU A 189 4.66 -13.74 9.49
N PHE A 190 4.59 -12.43 9.28
CA PHE A 190 5.39 -11.68 8.34
C PHE A 190 6.28 -10.70 9.10
N VAL A 191 7.52 -10.56 8.65
CA VAL A 191 8.50 -9.66 9.27
C VAL A 191 8.80 -8.50 8.36
N GLU A 192 8.50 -7.30 8.83
CA GLU A 192 8.77 -6.03 8.16
C GLU A 192 10.07 -5.41 8.68
N VAL A 193 10.92 -4.91 7.78
CA VAL A 193 12.17 -4.22 8.13
C VAL A 193 12.19 -2.76 7.67
N HIS A 194 11.38 -2.42 6.68
CA HIS A 194 11.36 -1.09 6.07
C HIS A 194 12.74 -0.66 5.52
N GLY A 195 13.54 -1.58 5.01
CA GLY A 195 14.84 -1.29 4.40
C GLY A 195 15.88 -0.70 5.35
N ARG A 196 15.93 -1.13 6.61
CA ARG A 196 16.80 -0.54 7.64
C ARG A 196 18.03 -1.36 7.98
N LEU A 197 18.29 -2.48 7.32
CA LEU A 197 19.47 -3.31 7.64
C LEU A 197 20.54 -3.23 6.55
N ALA A 198 21.80 -3.30 6.96
CA ALA A 198 22.89 -3.63 6.07
C ALA A 198 22.76 -5.11 5.62
N PRO A 199 23.24 -5.48 4.41
CA PRO A 199 23.07 -6.86 3.91
C PRO A 199 23.63 -7.94 4.85
N SER A 200 24.73 -7.66 5.55
CA SER A 200 25.30 -8.61 6.52
C SER A 200 24.41 -8.83 7.73
N ASP A 201 23.77 -7.75 8.21
CA ASP A 201 22.87 -7.81 9.35
C ASP A 201 21.55 -8.47 8.95
N ALA A 202 21.02 -8.13 7.75
CA ALA A 202 19.83 -8.74 7.21
C ALA A 202 19.97 -10.27 7.07
N ILE A 203 21.11 -10.76 6.56
CA ILE A 203 21.41 -12.20 6.45
C ILE A 203 21.51 -12.84 7.84
N ARG A 204 22.29 -12.24 8.74
CA ARG A 204 22.48 -12.80 10.10
C ARG A 204 21.16 -12.89 10.87
N ILE A 205 20.35 -11.85 10.81
CA ILE A 205 19.07 -11.80 11.51
C ILE A 205 18.06 -12.72 10.83
N GLY A 206 17.98 -12.70 9.49
CA GLY A 206 17.11 -13.61 8.74
C GLY A 206 17.33 -15.06 9.12
N ASN A 207 18.60 -15.51 9.19
CA ASN A 207 18.95 -16.87 9.60
C ASN A 207 18.54 -17.19 11.07
N ARG A 208 18.50 -16.19 11.95
CA ARG A 208 17.98 -16.35 13.33
C ARG A 208 16.44 -16.37 13.37
N LEU A 209 15.78 -15.61 12.48
CA LEU A 209 14.32 -15.57 12.41
C LEU A 209 13.73 -16.85 11.80
N GLU A 210 14.51 -17.61 11.02
CA GLU A 210 14.05 -18.82 10.33
C GLU A 210 13.42 -19.86 11.27
N GLU A 211 13.91 -20.00 12.48
CA GLU A 211 13.37 -20.93 13.49
C GLU A 211 11.90 -20.63 13.84
N PHE A 212 11.45 -19.39 13.71
CA PHE A 212 10.07 -18.97 13.96
C PHE A 212 9.18 -19.07 12.72
N ARG A 213 9.73 -19.53 11.58
CA ARG A 213 9.04 -19.79 10.34
C ARG A 213 8.20 -18.58 9.86
N PRO A 214 8.78 -17.39 9.66
CA PRO A 214 8.07 -16.29 9.03
C PRO A 214 7.75 -16.63 7.58
N PHE A 215 6.58 -16.22 7.10
CA PHE A 215 6.14 -16.49 5.76
C PHE A 215 6.94 -15.68 4.71
N PHE A 216 7.28 -14.42 5.05
CA PHE A 216 8.21 -13.61 4.27
C PHE A 216 8.97 -12.59 5.14
N TYR A 217 10.05 -12.08 4.59
CA TYR A 217 10.94 -11.06 5.13
C TYR A 217 10.90 -9.85 4.21
N GLU A 218 10.16 -8.81 4.62
CA GLU A 218 9.84 -7.64 3.81
C GLU A 218 10.92 -6.58 3.93
N GLU A 219 11.37 -6.09 2.76
CA GLU A 219 12.36 -5.03 2.62
C GLU A 219 13.56 -5.12 3.58
N PRO A 220 14.31 -6.23 3.57
CA PRO A 220 15.39 -6.43 4.53
C PRO A 220 16.52 -5.39 4.39
N VAL A 221 16.69 -4.81 3.21
CA VAL A 221 17.71 -3.80 2.90
C VAL A 221 17.10 -2.60 2.17
N PRO A 222 17.78 -1.43 2.15
CA PRO A 222 17.34 -0.28 1.36
C PRO A 222 17.09 -0.63 -0.12
N PRO A 223 16.01 -0.12 -0.75
CA PRO A 223 15.57 -0.55 -2.08
C PRO A 223 16.47 -0.05 -3.23
N GLN A 224 17.37 0.91 -2.98
CA GLN A 224 18.19 1.52 -4.02
C GLN A 224 19.28 0.61 -4.59
N ASN A 225 19.56 -0.52 -3.93
CA ASN A 225 20.58 -1.48 -4.37
C ASN A 225 20.00 -2.88 -4.47
N LEU A 226 19.55 -3.23 -5.65
CA LEU A 226 18.94 -4.54 -5.92
C LEU A 226 19.95 -5.70 -5.76
N GLU A 227 21.24 -5.48 -6.01
CA GLU A 227 22.28 -6.49 -5.78
C GLU A 227 22.48 -6.78 -4.28
N ALA A 228 22.26 -5.78 -3.41
CA ALA A 228 22.26 -5.98 -1.97
C ALA A 228 21.06 -6.87 -1.53
N LEU A 229 19.88 -6.66 -2.14
CA LEU A 229 18.71 -7.50 -1.92
C LEU A 229 18.96 -8.94 -2.41
N LYS A 230 19.52 -9.08 -3.62
CA LYS A 230 19.92 -10.39 -4.19
C LYS A 230 20.87 -11.14 -3.27
N LYS A 231 21.86 -10.43 -2.70
CA LYS A 231 22.78 -11.02 -1.73
C LYS A 231 22.07 -11.55 -0.48
N VAL A 232 21.03 -10.86 0.01
CA VAL A 232 20.24 -11.36 1.14
C VAL A 232 19.46 -12.60 0.75
N SER A 233 18.77 -12.56 -0.38
CA SER A 233 17.99 -13.69 -0.92
C SER A 233 18.87 -14.94 -1.11
N ASP A 234 20.06 -14.80 -1.69
CA ASP A 234 20.96 -15.93 -1.93
C ASP A 234 21.55 -16.57 -0.65
N ASN A 235 21.45 -15.91 0.48
CA ASN A 235 22.05 -16.36 1.75
C ASN A 235 21.04 -16.55 2.89
N GLY A 236 19.74 -16.58 2.59
CA GLY A 236 18.65 -16.85 3.51
C GLY A 236 17.67 -17.85 2.95
N ASN A 237 16.80 -18.42 3.79
CA ASN A 237 15.75 -19.36 3.37
C ASN A 237 14.33 -18.78 3.57
N ILE A 238 14.21 -17.63 4.19
CA ILE A 238 12.90 -16.95 4.32
C ILE A 238 12.58 -16.28 2.97
N PRO A 239 11.39 -16.49 2.40
CA PRO A 239 10.96 -15.79 1.20
C PRO A 239 11.09 -14.27 1.35
N ILE A 240 11.57 -13.60 0.32
CA ILE A 240 11.78 -12.15 0.33
C ILE A 240 10.60 -11.46 -0.34
N SER A 241 10.13 -10.37 0.28
CA SER A 241 9.16 -9.45 -0.33
C SER A 241 9.72 -8.02 -0.38
N THR A 242 9.32 -7.27 -1.41
CA THR A 242 9.65 -5.84 -1.59
C THR A 242 8.75 -5.22 -2.65
N GLY A 243 8.75 -3.88 -2.73
CA GLY A 243 8.09 -3.22 -3.85
C GLY A 243 7.35 -1.95 -3.50
N GLU A 244 7.02 -1.67 -2.25
CA GLU A 244 6.28 -0.47 -1.84
C GLU A 244 6.95 0.85 -2.27
N ARG A 245 8.26 0.81 -2.55
CA ARG A 245 9.08 1.96 -2.95
C ARG A 245 9.53 1.91 -4.41
N LEU A 246 8.99 0.97 -5.21
CA LEU A 246 9.15 0.90 -6.64
C LEU A 246 7.93 1.50 -7.33
N LEU A 247 8.14 2.37 -8.31
CA LEU A 247 7.08 3.30 -8.74
C LEU A 247 6.48 3.00 -10.12
N THR A 248 7.09 2.12 -10.92
CA THR A 248 6.60 1.81 -12.26
C THR A 248 6.99 0.39 -12.66
N LYS A 249 6.34 -0.14 -13.71
CA LYS A 249 6.76 -1.41 -14.32
C LYS A 249 8.23 -1.45 -14.74
N PHE A 250 8.86 -0.28 -14.96
CA PHE A 250 10.27 -0.24 -15.34
C PHE A 250 11.18 -0.62 -14.16
N ASP A 251 10.84 -0.18 -12.94
CA ASP A 251 11.58 -0.59 -11.74
C ASP A 251 11.46 -2.11 -11.49
N TYR A 252 10.27 -2.67 -11.75
CA TYR A 252 10.04 -4.11 -11.63
C TYR A 252 10.71 -4.92 -12.78
N ALA A 253 10.89 -4.32 -13.95
CA ALA A 253 11.65 -4.92 -15.04
C ALA A 253 13.12 -5.11 -14.68
N ASP A 254 13.67 -4.27 -13.80
CA ASP A 254 15.03 -4.41 -13.28
C ASP A 254 15.09 -5.42 -12.12
N LEU A 255 14.06 -5.49 -11.27
CA LEU A 255 14.00 -6.39 -10.11
C LEU A 255 13.77 -7.87 -10.49
N LEU A 256 12.75 -8.13 -11.29
CA LEU A 256 12.25 -9.50 -11.51
C LEU A 256 13.29 -10.47 -12.14
N PRO A 257 14.12 -10.04 -13.12
CA PRO A 257 15.15 -10.93 -13.70
C PRO A 257 16.21 -11.37 -12.70
N LEU A 258 16.40 -10.65 -11.60
CA LEU A 258 17.37 -11.03 -10.56
C LEU A 258 16.90 -12.24 -9.76
N GLN A 259 15.59 -12.56 -9.78
CA GLN A 259 15.01 -13.62 -8.94
C GLN A 259 15.41 -13.47 -7.46
N ALA A 260 15.38 -12.23 -6.98
CA ALA A 260 15.77 -11.87 -5.62
C ALA A 260 14.56 -11.78 -4.67
N VAL A 261 13.36 -11.98 -5.20
CA VAL A 261 12.11 -11.85 -4.46
C VAL A 261 11.14 -12.97 -4.81
N ASP A 262 10.33 -13.34 -3.84
CA ASP A 262 9.25 -14.33 -3.97
C ASP A 262 7.88 -13.63 -4.06
N LEU A 263 7.81 -12.40 -3.54
CA LEU A 263 6.60 -11.56 -3.56
C LEU A 263 6.97 -10.12 -3.92
N ILE A 264 6.06 -9.45 -4.64
CA ILE A 264 6.14 -8.01 -4.88
C ILE A 264 4.97 -7.29 -4.24
N GLN A 265 5.23 -6.06 -3.78
CA GLN A 265 4.29 -5.25 -3.01
C GLN A 265 4.12 -3.85 -3.62
N PRO A 266 3.71 -3.73 -4.91
CA PRO A 266 3.45 -2.41 -5.48
C PRO A 266 2.26 -1.74 -4.79
N ASP A 267 2.32 -0.43 -4.72
CA ASP A 267 1.25 0.37 -4.12
C ASP A 267 0.41 1.05 -5.19
N VAL A 268 -0.91 0.86 -5.15
CA VAL A 268 -1.83 1.34 -6.19
C VAL A 268 -1.90 2.87 -6.27
N VAL A 269 -1.66 3.57 -5.16
CA VAL A 269 -1.65 5.04 -5.11
C VAL A 269 -0.27 5.66 -5.28
N GLN A 270 0.76 4.83 -5.53
CA GLN A 270 2.14 5.28 -5.75
C GLN A 270 2.71 4.85 -7.10
N ALA A 271 2.37 3.66 -7.57
CA ALA A 271 3.05 3.03 -8.70
C ALA A 271 2.32 3.21 -10.06
N GLY A 272 1.34 4.11 -10.13
CA GLY A 272 0.69 4.48 -11.38
C GLY A 272 -0.76 4.00 -11.54
N GLY A 273 -1.40 3.54 -10.47
CA GLY A 273 -2.82 3.16 -10.48
C GLY A 273 -3.08 1.70 -10.84
N ILE A 274 -4.34 1.39 -11.07
CA ILE A 274 -4.87 0.03 -11.23
C ILE A 274 -4.26 -0.68 -12.45
N LEU A 275 -4.21 -0.02 -13.60
CA LEU A 275 -3.73 -0.65 -14.84
C LEU A 275 -2.23 -0.91 -14.83
N GLU A 276 -1.46 0.00 -14.24
CA GLU A 276 -0.01 -0.20 -14.12
C GLU A 276 0.30 -1.35 -13.15
N LEU A 277 -0.40 -1.44 -12.01
CA LEU A 277 -0.26 -2.58 -11.11
C LEU A 277 -0.69 -3.90 -11.75
N LYS A 278 -1.73 -3.89 -12.58
CA LYS A 278 -2.13 -5.10 -13.35
C LYS A 278 -1.02 -5.58 -14.30
N LYS A 279 -0.31 -4.64 -14.95
CA LYS A 279 0.85 -4.96 -15.80
C LYS A 279 2.01 -5.50 -14.96
N ILE A 280 2.31 -4.87 -13.82
CA ILE A 280 3.36 -5.31 -12.90
C ILE A 280 3.06 -6.73 -12.38
N ALA A 281 1.83 -7.00 -11.96
CA ALA A 281 1.42 -8.33 -11.50
C ALA A 281 1.56 -9.39 -12.59
N ALA A 282 1.20 -9.08 -13.84
CA ALA A 282 1.37 -9.99 -14.97
C ALA A 282 2.86 -10.25 -15.31
N MET A 283 3.73 -9.24 -15.15
CA MET A 283 5.18 -9.44 -15.26
C MET A 283 5.69 -10.39 -14.17
N ALA A 284 5.28 -10.16 -12.91
CA ALA A 284 5.68 -11.00 -11.78
C ALA A 284 5.20 -12.46 -11.93
N GLU A 285 3.98 -12.68 -12.43
CA GLU A 285 3.43 -14.01 -12.71
C GLU A 285 4.33 -14.82 -13.63
N ALA A 286 4.91 -14.19 -14.66
CA ALA A 286 5.83 -14.85 -15.60
C ALA A 286 7.16 -15.30 -14.95
N TYR A 287 7.52 -14.74 -13.80
CA TYR A 287 8.67 -15.12 -13.00
C TYR A 287 8.32 -15.98 -11.78
N TYR A 288 7.06 -16.43 -11.66
CA TYR A 288 6.54 -17.17 -10.50
C TYR A 288 6.60 -16.39 -9.19
N VAL A 289 6.53 -15.07 -9.27
CA VAL A 289 6.54 -14.16 -8.11
C VAL A 289 5.11 -13.79 -7.73
N GLY A 290 4.79 -13.89 -6.44
CA GLY A 290 3.49 -13.54 -5.88
C GLY A 290 3.24 -12.03 -5.88
N PHE A 291 1.96 -11.64 -5.86
CA PHE A 291 1.50 -10.25 -5.82
C PHE A 291 0.76 -10.00 -4.51
N GLN A 292 1.15 -8.95 -3.80
CA GLN A 292 0.59 -8.53 -2.52
C GLN A 292 0.64 -7.00 -2.45
N PRO A 293 -0.44 -6.27 -2.76
CA PRO A 293 -0.40 -4.81 -2.75
C PRO A 293 -0.09 -4.23 -1.36
N HIS A 294 0.86 -3.29 -1.31
CA HIS A 294 1.06 -2.40 -0.17
C HIS A 294 -0.14 -1.46 -0.02
N ASN A 295 -0.70 -1.31 1.19
CA ASN A 295 -1.95 -0.58 1.38
C ASN A 295 -2.08 0.05 2.80
N PRO A 296 -1.29 1.07 3.15
CA PRO A 296 -1.35 1.73 4.46
C PRO A 296 -2.20 3.01 4.47
N TYR A 297 -2.86 3.35 3.35
CA TYR A 297 -3.49 4.65 3.14
C TYR A 297 -5.00 4.64 3.40
N GLY A 298 -5.79 5.34 2.58
CA GLY A 298 -7.20 5.57 2.80
C GLY A 298 -8.13 4.60 2.07
N PRO A 299 -9.42 4.92 2.04
CA PRO A 299 -10.45 4.02 1.52
C PRO A 299 -10.30 3.73 0.02
N PHE A 300 -9.86 4.70 -0.80
CA PHE A 300 -9.74 4.47 -2.24
C PHE A 300 -8.46 3.71 -2.62
N CYS A 301 -7.40 3.79 -1.82
CA CYS A 301 -6.27 2.87 -1.92
C CYS A 301 -6.74 1.42 -1.69
N THR A 302 -7.43 1.18 -0.57
CA THR A 302 -7.92 -0.14 -0.20
C THR A 302 -8.89 -0.71 -1.24
N ILE A 303 -9.91 0.05 -1.64
CA ILE A 303 -10.92 -0.46 -2.58
C ILE A 303 -10.34 -0.73 -3.97
N ALA A 304 -9.41 0.11 -4.45
CA ALA A 304 -8.71 -0.11 -5.72
C ALA A 304 -7.84 -1.38 -5.68
N ALA A 305 -7.12 -1.62 -4.57
CA ALA A 305 -6.37 -2.84 -4.35
C ALA A 305 -7.28 -4.08 -4.35
N LEU A 306 -8.44 -4.04 -3.67
CA LEU A 306 -9.40 -5.15 -3.65
C LEU A 306 -9.94 -5.52 -5.04
N HIS A 307 -10.12 -4.55 -5.94
CA HIS A 307 -10.47 -4.83 -7.34
C HIS A 307 -9.34 -5.58 -8.08
N LEU A 308 -8.08 -5.19 -7.86
CA LEU A 308 -6.93 -5.88 -8.43
C LEU A 308 -6.80 -7.30 -7.87
N ASP A 309 -6.91 -7.45 -6.56
CA ASP A 309 -6.80 -8.72 -5.87
C ASP A 309 -7.83 -9.72 -6.36
N ALA A 310 -9.07 -9.26 -6.59
CA ALA A 310 -10.16 -10.09 -7.07
C ALA A 310 -9.86 -10.76 -8.42
N CYS A 311 -9.08 -10.10 -9.31
CA CYS A 311 -8.85 -10.53 -10.68
C CYS A 311 -7.37 -10.84 -11.03
N THR A 312 -6.47 -10.89 -10.04
CA THR A 312 -5.03 -11.13 -10.27
C THR A 312 -4.67 -12.57 -9.89
N PRO A 313 -4.20 -13.42 -10.83
CA PRO A 313 -3.96 -14.86 -10.59
C PRO A 313 -2.93 -15.12 -9.50
N ASN A 314 -1.80 -14.44 -9.53
CA ASN A 314 -0.67 -14.59 -8.59
C ASN A 314 -0.83 -13.76 -7.29
N PHE A 315 -2.03 -13.22 -7.02
CA PHE A 315 -2.32 -12.58 -5.73
C PHE A 315 -2.26 -13.58 -4.58
N LEU A 316 -1.63 -13.18 -3.49
CA LEU A 316 -1.47 -13.98 -2.28
C LEU A 316 -2.36 -13.47 -1.14
N ILE A 317 -2.14 -12.26 -0.67
CA ILE A 317 -2.76 -11.69 0.51
C ILE A 317 -2.78 -10.15 0.42
N GLN A 318 -3.79 -9.50 0.98
CA GLN A 318 -3.94 -8.05 1.01
C GLN A 318 -3.42 -7.47 2.32
N GLU A 319 -2.67 -6.38 2.24
CA GLU A 319 -2.27 -5.61 3.39
C GLU A 319 -3.44 -4.88 4.04
N GLY A 320 -3.41 -4.88 5.38
CA GLY A 320 -4.20 -4.00 6.21
C GLY A 320 -5.59 -4.49 6.52
N GLY A 321 -6.12 -3.88 7.57
CA GLY A 321 -7.50 -4.01 8.01
C GLY A 321 -8.30 -2.79 7.62
N ILE A 322 -9.61 -2.91 7.60
CA ILE A 322 -10.52 -1.78 7.50
C ILE A 322 -10.36 -0.95 8.77
N HIS A 323 -10.09 0.32 8.58
CA HIS A 323 -10.30 1.32 9.62
C HIS A 323 -11.79 1.68 9.62
N PRO A 324 -12.46 1.71 10.79
CA PRO A 324 -13.89 2.03 10.85
C PRO A 324 -14.28 3.30 10.10
N TRP A 325 -13.41 4.31 10.09
CA TRP A 325 -13.65 5.57 9.40
C TRP A 325 -13.77 5.45 7.87
N PHE A 326 -13.32 4.34 7.25
CA PHE A 326 -13.50 4.14 5.81
C PHE A 326 -14.98 4.07 5.44
N GLN A 327 -15.76 3.37 6.26
CA GLN A 327 -17.21 3.32 6.10
C GLN A 327 -17.87 4.68 6.37
N ASP A 328 -17.38 5.44 7.36
CA ASP A 328 -17.91 6.76 7.68
C ASP A 328 -17.58 7.82 6.62
N ALA A 329 -16.42 7.66 5.94
CA ALA A 329 -15.94 8.57 4.91
C ALA A 329 -16.48 8.26 3.50
N THR A 330 -17.20 7.15 3.33
CA THR A 330 -17.67 6.72 2.00
C THR A 330 -19.16 6.46 1.98
N VAL A 331 -19.78 6.71 0.82
CA VAL A 331 -21.16 6.34 0.53
C VAL A 331 -21.14 5.08 -0.33
N GLY A 332 -21.92 4.08 0.07
CA GLY A 332 -22.00 2.76 -0.59
C GLY A 332 -21.59 1.62 0.34
N ASP A 333 -21.51 0.42 -0.21
CA ASP A 333 -21.19 -0.80 0.54
C ASP A 333 -19.68 -1.06 0.55
N PHE A 334 -18.95 -0.41 1.47
CA PHE A 334 -17.53 -0.70 1.65
C PHE A 334 -17.35 -2.14 2.14
N PRO A 335 -16.51 -2.98 1.48
CA PRO A 335 -16.32 -4.38 1.85
C PRO A 335 -15.90 -4.54 3.30
N GLN A 336 -16.60 -5.39 4.04
CA GLN A 336 -16.28 -5.68 5.43
C GLN A 336 -15.24 -6.79 5.54
N GLN A 337 -14.39 -6.70 6.57
CA GLN A 337 -13.45 -7.75 6.94
C GLN A 337 -14.14 -8.72 7.91
N VAL A 338 -14.29 -9.98 7.50
CA VAL A 338 -14.89 -11.05 8.31
C VAL A 338 -13.94 -12.24 8.30
N ASP A 339 -13.60 -12.75 9.49
CA ASP A 339 -12.74 -13.93 9.67
C ASP A 339 -11.42 -13.86 8.86
N GLY A 340 -10.79 -12.68 8.83
CA GLY A 340 -9.53 -12.45 8.10
C GLY A 340 -9.67 -12.31 6.59
N TYR A 341 -10.89 -12.12 6.05
CA TYR A 341 -11.13 -11.91 4.63
C TYR A 341 -11.97 -10.67 4.35
N PHE A 342 -11.67 -9.99 3.26
CA PHE A 342 -12.57 -9.01 2.66
C PHE A 342 -13.50 -9.66 1.64
N GLY A 343 -14.71 -9.12 1.51
CA GLY A 343 -15.55 -9.33 0.34
C GLY A 343 -14.98 -8.62 -0.90
N VAL A 344 -15.38 -9.09 -2.08
CA VAL A 344 -15.07 -8.39 -3.34
C VAL A 344 -16.05 -7.21 -3.49
N PRO A 345 -15.59 -5.99 -3.90
CA PRO A 345 -16.47 -4.84 -4.07
C PRO A 345 -17.64 -5.10 -5.02
N PRO A 346 -18.91 -4.89 -4.61
CA PRO A 346 -20.07 -5.37 -5.39
C PRO A 346 -20.62 -4.37 -6.41
N GLY A 347 -20.28 -3.07 -6.28
CA GLY A 347 -20.94 -2.00 -7.05
C GLY A 347 -20.22 -1.62 -8.34
N PRO A 348 -20.87 -0.84 -9.25
CA PRO A 348 -20.26 -0.27 -10.43
C PRO A 348 -19.11 0.68 -10.07
N GLY A 349 -18.09 0.72 -10.93
CA GLY A 349 -16.85 1.47 -10.65
C GLY A 349 -16.10 0.83 -9.50
N LEU A 350 -15.68 1.65 -8.54
CA LEU A 350 -15.07 1.19 -7.29
C LEU A 350 -16.11 0.66 -6.27
N GLY A 351 -17.42 0.85 -6.53
CA GLY A 351 -18.51 0.41 -5.65
C GLY A 351 -18.83 1.37 -4.51
N VAL A 352 -18.01 2.36 -4.26
CA VAL A 352 -18.20 3.41 -3.25
C VAL A 352 -17.90 4.79 -3.82
N ALA A 353 -18.40 5.83 -3.17
CA ALA A 353 -18.06 7.22 -3.45
C ALA A 353 -17.57 7.90 -2.17
N MET A 354 -16.85 9.00 -2.28
CA MET A 354 -16.51 9.82 -1.12
C MET A 354 -17.72 10.54 -0.58
N ASP A 355 -17.88 10.59 0.74
CA ASP A 355 -18.87 11.42 1.40
C ASP A 355 -18.37 12.88 1.45
N GLU A 356 -19.01 13.78 0.72
CA GLU A 356 -18.60 15.18 0.66
C GLU A 356 -18.91 15.94 1.97
N GLU A 357 -19.86 15.49 2.78
CA GLU A 357 -20.09 16.06 4.11
C GLU A 357 -18.96 15.65 5.08
N TRP A 358 -18.52 14.40 4.97
CA TRP A 358 -17.34 13.95 5.72
C TRP A 358 -16.08 14.74 5.33
N LEU A 359 -15.84 15.00 4.04
CA LEU A 359 -14.71 15.83 3.58
C LEU A 359 -14.77 17.24 4.16
N ALA A 360 -15.95 17.85 4.15
CA ALA A 360 -16.14 19.19 4.70
C ALA A 360 -15.90 19.24 6.23
N ALA A 361 -16.18 18.15 6.93
CA ALA A 361 -15.97 18.02 8.37
C ALA A 361 -14.52 17.65 8.76
N ASN A 362 -13.72 17.18 7.80
CA ASN A 362 -12.34 16.71 8.01
C ASN A 362 -11.33 17.46 7.10
N PRO A 363 -11.24 18.80 7.20
CA PRO A 363 -10.36 19.59 6.36
C PRO A 363 -8.89 19.28 6.65
N TRP A 364 -8.01 19.74 5.76
CA TRP A 364 -6.57 19.67 5.94
C TRP A 364 -6.12 20.19 7.31
N ASP A 365 -5.22 19.42 7.93
CA ASP A 365 -4.57 19.77 9.19
C ASP A 365 -3.05 19.85 8.99
N ASP A 366 -2.48 21.05 9.12
CA ASP A 366 -1.03 21.28 9.01
C ASP A 366 -0.22 20.54 10.09
N ASP A 367 -0.86 20.16 11.19
CA ASP A 367 -0.24 19.46 12.30
C ASP A 367 -0.26 17.93 12.17
N ALA A 368 -1.02 17.41 11.20
CA ALA A 368 -1.14 15.97 10.97
C ALA A 368 0.06 15.36 10.25
N PHE A 369 0.30 14.07 10.55
CA PHE A 369 1.26 13.27 9.77
C PHE A 369 0.82 13.18 8.29
N PRO A 370 1.74 13.27 7.31
CA PRO A 370 3.20 13.11 7.42
C PRO A 370 4.04 14.40 7.49
N TRP A 371 3.47 15.53 7.83
CA TRP A 371 4.09 16.81 7.47
C TRP A 371 4.91 17.56 8.50
N ARG A 372 4.88 17.22 9.78
CA ARG A 372 5.81 17.83 10.71
C ARG A 372 7.08 17.03 10.83
N PRO A 373 8.26 17.59 10.46
CA PRO A 373 9.53 17.04 10.88
C PRO A 373 9.51 16.83 12.38
N GLY A 374 9.72 15.59 12.86
CA GLY A 374 9.76 15.25 14.27
C GLY A 374 8.45 14.84 14.93
N THR A 375 7.29 14.91 14.25
CA THR A 375 6.01 14.45 14.81
C THR A 375 5.55 13.17 14.13
N GLY A 376 5.94 12.02 14.64
CA GLY A 376 5.36 10.74 14.25
C GLY A 376 5.95 9.99 13.08
N ILE A 377 6.81 10.58 12.25
CA ILE A 377 7.78 9.80 11.50
C ILE A 377 8.72 9.26 12.56
N ASN A 378 8.93 7.98 12.58
CA ASN A 378 9.98 7.42 13.40
C ASN A 378 11.24 8.29 13.18
N PRO A 379 11.67 9.11 14.16
CA PRO A 379 12.83 9.99 13.99
C PRO A 379 14.06 9.20 13.61
N SER A 380 14.06 7.91 13.95
CA SER A 380 15.08 6.94 13.58
C SER A 380 15.31 6.81 12.07
N ARG A 381 14.34 7.13 11.23
CA ARG A 381 14.53 7.09 9.77
C ARG A 381 15.16 8.36 9.19
N GLN A 382 15.03 9.48 9.86
CA GLN A 382 15.59 10.76 9.41
C GLN A 382 16.98 11.04 9.99
N ASP A 383 17.21 10.64 11.24
CA ASP A 383 18.47 10.92 11.94
C ASP A 383 19.65 10.05 11.46
N ILE A 384 19.37 9.04 10.67
CA ILE A 384 20.34 8.02 10.24
C ILE A 384 21.39 8.52 9.26
N TYR A 385 21.01 9.46 8.41
CA TYR A 385 21.87 9.90 7.32
C TYR A 385 22.45 11.29 7.50
N TRP A 386 22.04 12.04 8.55
CA TRP A 386 22.35 13.47 8.66
C TRP A 386 22.69 13.97 10.06
N SER A 387 22.89 13.12 11.06
CA SER A 387 23.38 13.50 12.40
C SER A 387 24.86 13.27 12.56
#